data_221f9174c2d50edb1419118c942aaee4
#
_entry.id   221f9174c2d50edb1419118c942aaee4
#
_cell.length_a   1.000
_cell.length_b   1.000
_cell.length_c   1.000
_cell.angle_alpha   90.00
_cell.angle_beta   90.00
_cell.angle_gamma   90.00
#
_symmetry.space_group_name_H-M   'P 1'
#
loop_
_entity.id
_entity.type
_entity.pdbx_description
1 polymer ?
#
loop_
_entity_poly.entity_id
_entity_poly.type
_entity_poly.pdbx_seq_one_letter_code
_entity_poly.pdbx_strand_id
1 'polypeptide(L)'
;MIDASFMAAILDSLKDPLLVADTNHTIVYMNRRASTFYEQGTALLGRSLLECHNARSQQMMIEILAAMHDGEDERLITDDEEHRIYMRAVRDPDGRVLGYYERYEWKKQE
;
A
#
# COMPACT_ATOMS: atom_id res chain seq x y z
N MET A 1 24.52 4.25 -10.26
CA MET A 1 23.05 4.38 -10.13
C MET A 1 22.44 2.97 -10.08
N ILE A 2 21.49 2.76 -9.17
CA ILE A 2 20.88 1.45 -9.06
C ILE A 2 19.77 1.27 -10.10
N ASP A 3 19.53 0.03 -10.48
CA ASP A 3 18.48 -0.28 -11.45
C ASP A 3 17.21 -0.79 -10.76
N ALA A 4 16.20 -1.16 -11.55
CA ALA A 4 14.91 -1.62 -11.02
C ALA A 4 15.06 -2.89 -10.19
N SER A 5 15.95 -3.81 -10.57
CA SER A 5 16.19 -5.03 -9.82
C SER A 5 16.75 -4.74 -8.43
N PHE A 6 17.67 -3.79 -8.36
CA PHE A 6 18.25 -3.40 -7.08
C PHE A 6 17.17 -2.74 -6.20
N MET A 7 16.35 -1.86 -6.79
CA MET A 7 15.27 -1.21 -6.05
C MET A 7 14.25 -2.22 -5.53
N ALA A 8 13.89 -3.21 -6.34
CA ALA A 8 12.99 -4.27 -5.91
C ALA A 8 13.60 -5.08 -4.76
N ALA A 9 14.92 -5.34 -4.81
CA ALA A 9 15.60 -6.05 -3.74
C ALA A 9 15.57 -5.26 -2.43
N ILE A 10 15.69 -3.95 -2.50
CA ILE A 10 15.57 -3.10 -1.31
C ILE A 10 14.18 -3.25 -0.71
N LEU A 11 13.14 -3.19 -1.54
CA LEU A 11 11.76 -3.34 -1.07
C LEU A 11 11.51 -4.72 -0.48
N ASP A 12 12.13 -5.76 -1.05
CA ASP A 12 12.02 -7.12 -0.54
C ASP A 12 12.77 -7.31 0.78
N SER A 13 13.71 -6.43 1.10
CA SER A 13 14.46 -6.50 2.35
C SER A 13 13.73 -5.87 3.52
N LEU A 14 12.64 -5.15 3.26
CA LEU A 14 11.86 -4.51 4.32
C LEU A 14 11.21 -5.55 5.21
N LYS A 15 11.15 -5.24 6.51
CA LYS A 15 10.53 -6.15 7.48
C LYS A 15 9.02 -6.14 7.43
N ASP A 16 8.44 -5.03 6.97
CA ASP A 16 7.00 -4.87 6.93
C ASP A 16 6.45 -5.24 5.56
N PRO A 17 5.21 -5.73 5.50
CA PRO A 17 4.60 -6.01 4.20
C PRO A 17 4.40 -4.71 3.44
N LEU A 18 4.66 -4.76 2.14
CA LEU A 18 4.44 -3.64 1.23
C LEU A 18 3.60 -4.14 0.06
N LEU A 19 2.40 -3.59 -0.06
CA LEU A 19 1.48 -3.89 -1.14
C LEU A 19 1.12 -2.56 -1.79
N VAL A 20 1.38 -2.45 -3.09
CA VAL A 20 1.23 -1.19 -3.83
C VAL A 20 0.11 -1.32 -4.84
N ALA A 21 -0.78 -0.32 -4.90
CA ALA A 21 -1.83 -0.24 -5.89
C ALA A 21 -1.64 1.00 -6.74
N ASP A 22 -2.10 0.93 -7.99
CA ASP A 22 -2.09 2.10 -8.88
C ASP A 22 -3.36 2.94 -8.66
N THR A 23 -3.56 3.95 -9.52
CA THR A 23 -4.70 4.86 -9.38
C THR A 23 -6.04 4.22 -9.76
N ASN A 24 -6.02 3.01 -10.27
CA ASN A 24 -7.23 2.21 -10.51
C ASN A 24 -7.46 1.19 -9.41
N HIS A 25 -6.71 1.29 -8.32
CA HIS A 25 -6.74 0.35 -7.19
C HIS A 25 -6.31 -1.07 -7.59
N THR A 26 -5.58 -1.22 -8.69
CA THR A 26 -5.03 -2.50 -9.11
C THR A 26 -3.72 -2.75 -8.37
N ILE A 27 -3.59 -3.93 -7.77
CA ILE A 27 -2.37 -4.31 -7.06
C ILE A 27 -1.26 -4.55 -8.08
N VAL A 28 -0.22 -3.72 -8.04
CA VAL A 28 0.86 -3.75 -9.04
C VAL A 28 2.19 -4.24 -8.49
N TYR A 29 2.33 -4.29 -7.17
CA TYR A 29 3.58 -4.77 -6.55
C TYR A 29 3.33 -5.28 -5.14
N MET A 30 4.05 -6.35 -4.78
CA MET A 30 4.08 -6.88 -3.42
C MET A 30 5.52 -7.25 -3.14
N ASN A 31 6.03 -6.80 -1.99
CA ASN A 31 7.37 -7.23 -1.60
C ASN A 31 7.31 -8.65 -1.02
N ARG A 32 8.48 -9.23 -0.72
CA ARG A 32 8.58 -10.60 -0.22
C ARG A 32 7.74 -10.77 1.06
N ARG A 33 7.84 -9.82 1.99
CA ARG A 33 7.09 -9.92 3.24
C ARG A 33 5.58 -9.92 3.00
N ALA A 34 5.10 -9.12 2.06
CA ALA A 34 3.67 -9.09 1.72
C ALA A 34 3.20 -10.43 1.17
N SER A 35 4.02 -11.08 0.34
CA SER A 35 3.65 -12.36 -0.27
C SER A 35 3.43 -13.47 0.76
N THR A 36 4.03 -13.35 1.94
CA THR A 36 3.83 -14.32 3.02
C THR A 36 2.87 -13.83 4.09
N PHE A 37 2.68 -12.52 4.19
CA PHE A 37 1.79 -11.91 5.19
C PHE A 37 0.32 -12.06 4.81
N TYR A 38 -0.02 -11.84 3.54
CA TYR A 38 -1.39 -11.95 3.06
C TYR A 38 -1.66 -13.40 2.65
N GLU A 39 -2.83 -13.90 3.04
CA GLU A 39 -3.18 -15.30 2.85
C GLU A 39 -3.10 -15.74 1.39
N GLN A 40 -3.54 -14.90 0.48
CA GLN A 40 -3.54 -15.24 -0.94
C GLN A 40 -2.18 -15.02 -1.62
N GLY A 41 -1.26 -14.36 -0.93
CA GLY A 41 0.09 -14.15 -1.46
C GLY A 41 0.11 -13.48 -2.81
N THR A 42 1.00 -13.95 -3.69
CA THR A 42 1.18 -13.33 -5.00
C THR A 42 -0.01 -13.46 -5.94
N ALA A 43 -1.00 -14.29 -5.58
CA ALA A 43 -2.24 -14.39 -6.38
C ALA A 43 -3.00 -13.06 -6.38
N LEU A 44 -2.70 -12.15 -5.45
CA LEU A 44 -3.33 -10.84 -5.40
C LEU A 44 -2.83 -9.89 -6.50
N LEU A 45 -1.64 -10.14 -7.07
CA LEU A 45 -1.09 -9.28 -8.10
C LEU A 45 -2.04 -9.21 -9.30
N GLY A 46 -2.32 -7.99 -9.75
CA GLY A 46 -3.21 -7.75 -10.88
C GLY A 46 -4.68 -7.66 -10.50
N ARG A 47 -5.02 -7.96 -9.25
CA ARG A 47 -6.39 -7.88 -8.79
C ARG A 47 -6.69 -6.50 -8.22
N SER A 48 -7.98 -6.17 -8.13
CA SER A 48 -8.38 -4.92 -7.50
C SER A 48 -8.27 -5.03 -5.99
N LEU A 49 -7.57 -4.09 -5.38
CA LEU A 49 -7.48 -4.04 -3.92
C LEU A 49 -8.85 -3.83 -3.29
N LEU A 50 -9.78 -3.21 -4.02
CA LEU A 50 -11.13 -2.99 -3.53
C LEU A 50 -11.89 -4.29 -3.30
N GLU A 51 -11.59 -5.34 -4.07
CA GLU A 51 -12.28 -6.63 -3.96
C GLU A 51 -12.11 -7.29 -2.59
N CYS A 52 -11.06 -6.93 -1.87
CA CYS A 52 -10.75 -7.52 -0.56
C CYS A 52 -11.49 -6.81 0.57
N HIS A 53 -12.34 -5.84 0.27
CA HIS A 53 -12.94 -4.98 1.26
C HIS A 53 -14.45 -4.89 1.11
N ASN A 54 -15.14 -4.62 2.21
CA ASN A 54 -16.59 -4.37 2.16
C ASN A 54 -16.87 -3.00 1.54
N ALA A 55 -18.14 -2.73 1.27
CA ALA A 55 -18.54 -1.51 0.57
C ALA A 55 -18.07 -0.23 1.27
N ARG A 56 -18.13 -0.22 2.60
CA ARG A 56 -17.71 0.95 3.39
C ARG A 56 -16.22 1.22 3.24
N SER A 57 -15.42 0.16 3.34
CA SER A 57 -13.97 0.29 3.18
C SER A 57 -13.59 0.67 1.76
N GLN A 58 -14.28 0.12 0.76
CA GLN A 58 -14.07 0.49 -0.63
C GLN A 58 -14.30 1.98 -0.84
N GLN A 59 -15.42 2.48 -0.31
CA GLN A 59 -15.76 3.90 -0.44
C GLN A 59 -14.69 4.78 0.22
N MET A 60 -14.23 4.38 1.41
CA MET A 60 -13.17 5.10 2.10
C MET A 60 -11.90 5.18 1.26
N MET A 61 -11.49 4.06 0.66
CA MET A 61 -10.27 4.02 -0.15
C MET A 61 -10.39 4.89 -1.39
N ILE A 62 -11.57 4.91 -2.02
CA ILE A 62 -11.83 5.76 -3.19
C ILE A 62 -11.72 7.24 -2.80
N GLU A 63 -12.31 7.61 -1.66
CA GLU A 63 -12.28 8.99 -1.19
C GLU A 63 -10.87 9.43 -0.82
N ILE A 64 -10.09 8.54 -0.21
CA ILE A 64 -8.71 8.86 0.16
C ILE A 64 -7.86 9.09 -1.09
N LEU A 65 -8.00 8.24 -2.11
CA LEU A 65 -7.24 8.44 -3.34
C LEU A 65 -7.61 9.76 -4.00
N ALA A 66 -8.90 10.12 -4.00
CA ALA A 66 -9.32 11.41 -4.51
C ALA A 66 -8.67 12.56 -3.74
N ALA A 67 -8.58 12.45 -2.41
CA ALA A 67 -7.92 13.46 -1.59
C ALA A 67 -6.42 13.53 -1.87
N MET A 68 -5.80 12.40 -2.20
CA MET A 68 -4.39 12.37 -2.58
C MET A 68 -4.14 13.14 -3.88
N HIS A 69 -5.07 13.05 -4.82
CA HIS A 69 -4.98 13.84 -6.05
C HIS A 69 -5.06 15.35 -5.76
N ASP A 70 -5.70 15.71 -4.64
CA ASP A 70 -5.82 17.10 -4.21
C ASP A 70 -4.70 17.53 -3.25
N GLY A 71 -3.71 16.66 -3.00
CA GLY A 71 -2.52 17.02 -2.24
C GLY A 71 -2.30 16.31 -0.92
N GLU A 72 -3.21 15.46 -0.49
CA GLU A 72 -3.00 14.71 0.75
C GLU A 72 -1.97 13.60 0.51
N ASP A 73 -1.01 13.44 1.42
CA ASP A 73 0.05 12.45 1.24
C ASP A 73 -0.19 11.15 2.00
N GLU A 74 -0.92 11.20 3.11
CA GLU A 74 -1.07 10.02 3.95
C GLU A 74 -2.30 10.16 4.83
N ARG A 75 -2.97 9.03 5.08
CA ARG A 75 -4.11 9.01 6.00
C ARG A 75 -4.10 7.72 6.80
N LEU A 76 -4.38 7.85 8.09
CA LEU A 76 -4.56 6.70 8.98
C LEU A 76 -5.88 6.01 8.63
N ILE A 77 -5.82 4.71 8.35
CA ILE A 77 -7.00 3.94 7.98
C ILE A 77 -7.35 2.86 8.99
N THR A 78 -6.40 2.44 9.82
CA THR A 78 -6.62 1.43 10.85
C THR A 78 -5.81 1.77 12.09
N ASP A 79 -6.42 1.67 13.24
CA ASP A 79 -5.74 1.89 14.52
C ASP A 79 -6.32 0.90 15.53
N ASP A 80 -5.58 -0.16 15.81
CA ASP A 80 -6.00 -1.18 16.75
C ASP A 80 -4.91 -1.43 17.79
N GLU A 81 -5.05 -2.48 18.58
CA GLU A 81 -4.11 -2.75 19.66
C GLU A 81 -2.72 -3.15 19.17
N GLU A 82 -2.64 -3.70 17.96
CA GLU A 82 -1.39 -4.23 17.43
C GLU A 82 -0.64 -3.23 16.57
N HIS A 83 -1.37 -2.42 15.79
CA HIS A 83 -0.73 -1.56 14.80
C HIS A 83 -1.62 -0.43 14.34
N ARG A 84 -0.98 0.50 13.65
CA ARG A 84 -1.66 1.50 12.83
C ARG A 84 -1.29 1.24 11.39
N ILE A 85 -2.27 1.41 10.50
CA ILE A 85 -2.04 1.27 9.07
C ILE A 85 -2.40 2.59 8.41
N TYR A 86 -1.49 3.07 7.58
CA TYR A 86 -1.66 4.33 6.85
C TYR A 86 -1.70 4.02 5.36
N MET A 87 -2.54 4.74 4.65
CA MET A 87 -2.55 4.73 3.20
C MET A 87 -1.67 5.90 2.75
N ARG A 88 -0.58 5.60 2.04
CA ARG A 88 0.43 6.58 1.67
C ARG A 88 0.53 6.74 0.16
N ALA A 89 0.48 7.99 -0.32
CA ALA A 89 0.55 8.29 -1.75
C ALA A 89 1.96 8.07 -2.29
N VAL A 90 2.03 7.55 -3.52
CA VAL A 90 3.26 7.45 -4.29
C VAL A 90 3.18 8.48 -5.41
N ARG A 91 4.15 9.41 -5.46
CA ARG A 91 4.15 10.49 -6.43
C ARG A 91 5.40 10.46 -7.29
N ASP A 92 5.27 10.90 -8.54
CA ASP A 92 6.44 11.10 -9.39
C ASP A 92 7.14 12.42 -9.02
N PRO A 93 8.28 12.73 -9.66
CA PRO A 93 8.99 13.97 -9.33
C PRO A 93 8.19 15.26 -9.57
N ASP A 94 7.15 15.21 -10.41
CA ASP A 94 6.30 16.37 -10.66
C ASP A 94 5.12 16.46 -9.71
N GLY A 95 5.04 15.51 -8.76
CA GLY A 95 3.97 15.49 -7.75
C GLY A 95 2.71 14.76 -8.17
N ARG A 96 2.71 14.15 -9.36
CA ARG A 96 1.56 13.38 -9.83
C ARG A 96 1.42 12.09 -9.05
N VAL A 97 0.21 11.75 -8.62
CA VAL A 97 -0.05 10.52 -7.91
C VAL A 97 0.01 9.35 -8.88
N LEU A 98 0.90 8.39 -8.60
CA LEU A 98 1.03 7.15 -9.38
C LEU A 98 0.23 6.01 -8.77
N GLY A 99 -0.06 6.10 -7.48
CA GLY A 99 -0.74 5.07 -6.73
C GLY A 99 -0.54 5.28 -5.25
N TYR A 100 -0.66 4.21 -4.50
CA TYR A 100 -0.49 4.28 -3.05
C TYR A 100 -0.07 2.91 -2.51
N TYR A 101 0.37 2.90 -1.25
CA TYR A 101 0.64 1.66 -0.53
C TYR A 101 0.19 1.80 0.90
N GLU A 102 0.08 0.66 1.61
CA GLU A 102 -0.26 0.64 3.01
C GLU A 102 1.03 0.56 3.82
N ARG A 103 1.21 1.51 4.73
CA ARG A 103 2.37 1.57 5.61
C ARG A 103 1.94 1.13 7.00
N TYR A 104 2.70 0.21 7.57
CA TYR A 104 2.42 -0.35 8.89
C TYR A 104 3.28 0.31 9.95
N GLU A 105 2.67 0.57 11.10
CA GLU A 105 3.36 1.11 12.27
C GLU A 105 2.97 0.21 13.44
N TRP A 106 3.88 -0.67 13.81
CA TRP A 106 3.60 -1.65 14.85
C TRP A 106 3.69 -0.98 16.22
N LYS A 107 2.70 -1.26 17.06
CA LYS A 107 2.71 -0.76 18.42
C LYS A 107 3.67 -1.62 19.22
N LYS A 108 3.96 -1.18 20.43
CA LYS A 108 4.95 -1.83 21.26
C LYS A 108 4.74 -3.36 21.31
N GLN A 109 5.84 -4.07 21.19
CA GLN A 109 5.86 -5.52 21.32
C GLN A 109 6.77 -5.92 22.46
N GLU A 110 6.40 -6.97 23.15
CA GLU A 110 7.19 -7.52 24.24
C GLU A 110 8.07 -8.65 23.79
#